data_382fdc4f3162319c5b7613e8bd46feda
#
_entry.id   382fdc4f3162319c5b7613e8bd46feda
#
_cell.length_a   1.000
_cell.length_b   1.000
_cell.length_c   1.000
_cell.angle_alpha   90.00
_cell.angle_beta   90.00
_cell.angle_gamma   90.00
#
_symmetry.space_group_name_H-M   'P 1'
#
loop_
_entity.id
_entity.type
_entity.pdbx_description
1 polymer ?
#
loop_
_entity_poly.entity_id
_entity_poly.type
_entity_poly.pdbx_seq_one_letter_code
_entity_poly.pdbx_strand_id
1 'polypeptide(L)'
;IRRPPRSTPKPSSAASDVYKRQLLLSDYSSLETKKLHAAAQIAQEGASKEIEDYLSTFTFPSEESKKLTKVALLNYCGAAILMPYKPFHTECKKLKYDLELLQNTFATSFEQVTHRVTCLQDPKLPGIPFHFLRVDMAGNISKRFSLSGIEIPRYGGACPRWNVYSAFTRPGVIQAAVSKMTNGEKYVCIARTVEKGIGRFGQSKSILSIGLGCDAKYAKDFVYTENINVTDKTTEIPIGVSCRTCDRLDCSQRAFPPLHKKFDVDINSRGVSVYVGDKS
;
A
#
# COMPACT_ATOMS: atom_id res chain seq x y z
N ILE A 1 -8.71 38.87 35.48
CA ILE A 1 -7.65 38.40 34.54
C ILE A 1 -8.31 37.35 33.64
N ARG A 2 -8.67 37.75 32.41
CA ARG A 2 -9.20 36.79 31.41
C ARG A 2 -8.03 35.91 30.96
N ARG A 3 -8.16 34.60 31.11
CA ARG A 3 -7.22 33.63 30.50
C ARG A 3 -7.25 33.84 28.99
N PRO A 4 -6.10 33.88 28.30
CA PRO A 4 -6.09 33.90 26.84
C PRO A 4 -6.79 32.66 26.31
N PRO A 5 -7.49 32.74 25.16
CA PRO A 5 -8.10 31.55 24.57
C PRO A 5 -7.03 30.48 24.32
N ARG A 6 -7.28 29.23 24.77
CA ARG A 6 -6.41 28.12 24.47
C ARG A 6 -6.27 28.07 22.96
N SER A 7 -5.05 28.25 22.46
CA SER A 7 -4.74 28.03 21.07
C SER A 7 -5.12 26.58 20.75
N THR A 8 -6.13 26.38 19.91
CA THR A 8 -6.44 25.07 19.36
C THR A 8 -5.19 24.52 18.70
N PRO A 9 -4.73 23.30 19.03
CA PRO A 9 -3.55 22.72 18.40
C PRO A 9 -3.75 22.75 16.88
N LYS A 10 -2.73 23.24 16.14
CA LYS A 10 -2.77 23.18 14.67
C LYS A 10 -2.88 21.70 14.26
N PRO A 11 -3.79 21.33 13.35
CA PRO A 11 -3.94 19.97 12.93
C PRO A 11 -2.64 19.45 12.28
N SER A 12 -2.32 18.17 12.48
CA SER A 12 -1.14 17.54 11.88
C SER A 12 -1.17 17.56 10.35
N SER A 13 -2.37 17.51 9.74
CA SER A 13 -2.57 17.59 8.29
C SER A 13 -3.78 18.43 7.90
N ALA A 14 -4.96 18.13 8.43
CA ALA A 14 -6.19 18.85 8.19
C ALA A 14 -7.17 18.73 9.36
N ALA A 15 -8.04 19.72 9.54
CA ALA A 15 -9.18 19.68 10.44
C ALA A 15 -10.32 20.53 9.87
N SER A 16 -11.56 20.07 10.03
CA SER A 16 -12.77 20.83 9.67
C SER A 16 -13.36 21.47 10.91
N ASP A 17 -13.62 22.79 10.85
CA ASP A 17 -14.36 23.52 11.85
C ASP A 17 -15.79 23.74 11.34
N VAL A 18 -16.73 22.93 11.85
CA VAL A 18 -18.13 22.94 11.41
C VAL A 18 -18.81 24.28 11.72
N TYR A 19 -18.47 24.92 12.84
CA TYR A 19 -19.07 26.19 13.23
C TYR A 19 -18.63 27.35 12.34
N LYS A 20 -17.36 27.35 11.94
CA LYS A 20 -16.79 28.41 11.09
C LYS A 20 -16.87 28.09 9.61
N ARG A 21 -17.33 26.90 9.23
CA ARG A 21 -17.31 26.40 7.85
C ARG A 21 -15.93 26.53 7.19
N GLN A 22 -14.88 26.19 7.94
CA GLN A 22 -13.49 26.32 7.51
C GLN A 22 -12.81 24.96 7.50
N LEU A 23 -12.05 24.70 6.44
CA LEU A 23 -11.09 23.61 6.38
C LEU A 23 -9.70 24.16 6.71
N LEU A 24 -9.15 23.73 7.84
CA LEU A 24 -7.80 24.09 8.26
C LEU A 24 -6.83 23.07 7.69
N LEU A 25 -5.88 23.50 6.89
CA LEU A 25 -4.82 22.66 6.32
C LEU A 25 -3.49 23.04 6.94
N SER A 26 -2.65 22.04 7.24
CA SER A 26 -1.30 22.30 7.74
C SER A 26 -0.44 22.93 6.64
N ASP A 27 0.28 24.00 6.95
CA ASP A 27 1.22 24.65 6.03
C ASP A 27 2.33 23.70 5.58
N TYR A 28 2.67 22.74 6.41
CA TYR A 28 3.74 21.77 6.19
C TYR A 28 3.31 20.53 5.38
N SER A 29 2.03 20.36 5.10
CA SER A 29 1.56 19.28 4.23
C SER A 29 1.89 19.57 2.76
N SER A 30 2.26 18.53 2.01
CA SER A 30 2.46 18.67 0.57
C SER A 30 1.19 19.12 -0.15
N LEU A 31 1.34 19.71 -1.33
CA LEU A 31 0.20 20.22 -2.11
C LEU A 31 -0.77 19.07 -2.47
N GLU A 32 -0.27 17.89 -2.79
CA GLU A 32 -1.07 16.71 -3.12
C GLU A 32 -1.90 16.24 -1.91
N THR A 33 -1.32 16.33 -0.71
CA THR A 33 -2.04 16.03 0.54
C THR A 33 -3.13 17.06 0.81
N LYS A 34 -2.83 18.35 0.63
CA LYS A 34 -3.81 19.44 0.78
C LYS A 34 -4.98 19.28 -0.20
N LYS A 35 -4.68 18.97 -1.46
CA LYS A 35 -5.70 18.70 -2.49
C LYS A 35 -6.60 17.53 -2.10
N LEU A 36 -6.04 16.42 -1.62
CA LEU A 36 -6.84 15.27 -1.20
C LEU A 36 -7.77 15.61 -0.03
N HIS A 37 -7.28 16.35 0.97
CA HIS A 37 -8.11 16.76 2.10
C HIS A 37 -9.22 17.74 1.68
N ALA A 38 -8.92 18.68 0.77
CA ALA A 38 -9.94 19.55 0.21
C ALA A 38 -11.00 18.78 -0.59
N ALA A 39 -10.57 17.84 -1.43
CA ALA A 39 -11.48 16.99 -2.19
C ALA A 39 -12.32 16.08 -1.30
N ALA A 40 -11.75 15.54 -0.21
CA ALA A 40 -12.49 14.76 0.78
C ALA A 40 -13.53 15.62 1.53
N GLN A 41 -13.22 16.90 1.82
CA GLN A 41 -14.19 17.83 2.41
C GLN A 41 -15.33 18.14 1.43
N ILE A 42 -15.02 18.36 0.15
CA ILE A 42 -16.05 18.54 -0.90
C ILE A 42 -16.95 17.30 -0.96
N ALA A 43 -16.38 16.10 -0.90
CA ALA A 43 -17.16 14.86 -0.85
C ALA A 43 -18.03 14.77 0.41
N GLN A 44 -17.53 15.23 1.55
CA GLN A 44 -18.32 15.27 2.79
C GLN A 44 -19.51 16.22 2.69
N GLU A 45 -19.37 17.36 2.02
CA GLU A 45 -20.49 18.30 1.84
C GLU A 45 -21.48 17.82 0.75
N GLY A 46 -20.96 17.26 -0.35
CA GLY A 46 -21.76 16.93 -1.52
C GLY A 46 -22.35 15.51 -1.55
N ALA A 47 -21.79 14.56 -0.80
CA ALA A 47 -22.19 13.15 -0.81
C ALA A 47 -22.42 12.57 0.59
N SER A 48 -22.71 13.41 1.58
CA SER A 48 -22.87 12.98 2.97
C SER A 48 -24.03 11.99 3.14
N LYS A 49 -25.13 12.25 2.46
CA LYS A 49 -26.34 11.41 2.51
C LYS A 49 -26.07 10.02 1.91
N GLU A 50 -25.50 9.97 0.73
CA GLU A 50 -25.19 8.73 0.02
C GLU A 50 -24.18 7.88 0.81
N ILE A 51 -23.22 8.53 1.47
CA ILE A 51 -22.24 7.85 2.34
C ILE A 51 -22.94 7.28 3.58
N GLU A 52 -23.81 8.03 4.23
CA GLU A 52 -24.56 7.53 5.40
C GLU A 52 -25.53 6.42 5.02
N ASP A 53 -26.26 6.56 3.91
CA ASP A 53 -27.15 5.51 3.38
C ASP A 53 -26.36 4.23 3.10
N TYR A 54 -25.18 4.34 2.47
CA TYR A 54 -24.30 3.19 2.25
C TYR A 54 -23.80 2.57 3.56
N LEU A 55 -23.35 3.37 4.52
CA LEU A 55 -22.89 2.88 5.83
C LEU A 55 -24.03 2.18 6.60
N SER A 56 -25.27 2.60 6.42
CA SER A 56 -26.45 1.99 7.08
C SER A 56 -26.73 0.57 6.62
N THR A 57 -26.20 0.15 5.46
CA THR A 57 -26.36 -1.22 4.95
C THR A 57 -25.47 -2.25 5.67
N PHE A 58 -24.54 -1.80 6.52
CA PHE A 58 -23.60 -2.67 7.23
C PHE A 58 -23.82 -2.64 8.74
N THR A 59 -23.57 -3.78 9.37
CA THR A 59 -23.46 -3.87 10.83
C THR A 59 -22.00 -3.70 11.23
N PHE A 60 -21.71 -2.69 12.04
CA PHE A 60 -20.36 -2.41 12.52
C PHE A 60 -20.15 -2.96 13.95
N PRO A 61 -18.97 -3.49 14.26
CA PRO A 61 -18.65 -3.99 15.60
C PRO A 61 -18.55 -2.87 16.64
N SER A 62 -18.30 -1.61 16.23
CA SER A 62 -18.29 -0.43 17.10
C SER A 62 -18.52 0.86 16.31
N GLU A 63 -18.85 1.93 17.03
CA GLU A 63 -18.99 3.29 16.44
C GLU A 63 -17.66 3.81 15.87
N GLU A 64 -16.54 3.44 16.47
CA GLU A 64 -15.20 3.78 15.96
C GLU A 64 -14.96 3.13 14.60
N SER A 65 -15.36 1.86 14.43
CA SER A 65 -15.27 1.15 13.14
C SER A 65 -16.10 1.83 12.07
N LYS A 66 -17.31 2.29 12.40
CA LYS A 66 -18.18 3.05 11.49
C LYS A 66 -17.51 4.38 11.09
N LYS A 67 -16.97 5.14 12.05
CA LYS A 67 -16.26 6.40 11.80
C LYS A 67 -15.03 6.20 10.92
N LEU A 68 -14.23 5.18 11.18
CA LEU A 68 -13.06 4.85 10.37
C LEU A 68 -13.46 4.50 8.93
N THR A 69 -14.54 3.74 8.74
CA THR A 69 -15.07 3.42 7.41
C THR A 69 -15.55 4.67 6.69
N LYS A 70 -16.24 5.59 7.39
CA LYS A 70 -16.65 6.88 6.83
C LYS A 70 -15.44 7.68 6.34
N VAL A 71 -14.39 7.79 7.14
CA VAL A 71 -13.14 8.46 6.74
C VAL A 71 -12.51 7.81 5.50
N ALA A 72 -12.52 6.48 5.43
CA ALA A 72 -12.01 5.75 4.28
C ALA A 72 -12.82 6.04 3.01
N LEU A 73 -14.16 6.09 3.11
CA LEU A 73 -15.05 6.45 1.99
C LEU A 73 -14.85 7.89 1.54
N LEU A 74 -14.71 8.84 2.47
CA LEU A 74 -14.44 10.24 2.14
C LEU A 74 -13.10 10.39 1.40
N ASN A 75 -12.07 9.69 1.83
CA ASN A 75 -10.78 9.67 1.13
C ASN A 75 -10.88 9.02 -0.26
N TYR A 76 -11.68 7.96 -0.40
CA TYR A 76 -11.98 7.33 -1.69
C TYR A 76 -12.68 8.31 -2.64
N CYS A 77 -13.73 9.00 -2.17
CA CYS A 77 -14.43 10.02 -2.94
C CYS A 77 -13.52 11.19 -3.31
N GLY A 78 -12.70 11.66 -2.38
CA GLY A 78 -11.70 12.70 -2.65
C GLY A 78 -10.69 12.28 -3.73
N ALA A 79 -10.21 11.05 -3.68
CA ALA A 79 -9.35 10.49 -4.72
C ALA A 79 -10.08 10.35 -6.06
N ALA A 80 -11.38 10.03 -6.05
CA ALA A 80 -12.20 9.95 -7.26
C ALA A 80 -12.45 11.32 -7.90
N ILE A 81 -12.55 12.38 -7.11
CA ILE A 81 -12.62 13.77 -7.59
C ILE A 81 -11.31 14.17 -8.27
N LEU A 82 -10.17 13.87 -7.66
CA LEU A 82 -8.84 14.20 -8.20
C LEU A 82 -8.45 13.36 -9.42
N MET A 83 -8.88 12.09 -9.43
CA MET A 83 -8.59 11.10 -10.47
C MET A 83 -9.90 10.45 -10.93
N PRO A 84 -10.73 11.15 -11.76
CA PRO A 84 -12.01 10.64 -12.22
C PRO A 84 -11.85 9.32 -12.97
N TYR A 85 -12.80 8.39 -12.82
CA TYR A 85 -12.65 7.01 -13.25
C TYR A 85 -12.22 6.85 -14.71
N LYS A 86 -13.03 7.35 -15.64
CA LYS A 86 -12.79 7.17 -17.09
C LYS A 86 -11.47 7.81 -17.57
N PRO A 87 -11.20 9.10 -17.30
CA PRO A 87 -9.92 9.70 -17.67
C PRO A 87 -8.73 8.98 -17.05
N PHE A 88 -8.81 8.63 -15.76
CA PHE A 88 -7.74 7.93 -15.06
C PHE A 88 -7.49 6.52 -15.64
N HIS A 89 -8.55 5.75 -15.91
CA HIS A 89 -8.43 4.43 -16.52
C HIS A 89 -7.79 4.53 -17.93
N THR A 90 -8.22 5.50 -18.75
CA THR A 90 -7.66 5.72 -20.10
C THR A 90 -6.16 6.00 -20.05
N GLU A 91 -5.73 6.91 -19.16
CA GLU A 91 -4.31 7.22 -19.00
C GLU A 91 -3.54 6.03 -18.39
N CYS A 92 -4.11 5.27 -17.46
CA CYS A 92 -3.49 4.04 -16.95
C CYS A 92 -3.18 3.06 -18.09
N LYS A 93 -4.12 2.81 -18.98
CA LYS A 93 -3.90 1.90 -20.12
C LYS A 93 -2.87 2.44 -21.11
N LYS A 94 -2.95 3.71 -21.47
CA LYS A 94 -2.05 4.38 -22.39
C LYS A 94 -0.60 4.38 -21.88
N LEU A 95 -0.40 4.62 -20.58
CA LEU A 95 0.90 4.69 -19.93
C LEU A 95 1.36 3.34 -19.36
N LYS A 96 0.66 2.23 -19.64
CA LYS A 96 0.94 0.90 -19.06
C LYS A 96 1.16 0.96 -17.54
N TYR A 97 0.33 1.75 -16.87
CA TYR A 97 0.39 1.95 -15.41
C TYR A 97 1.74 2.51 -14.90
N ASP A 98 2.41 3.37 -15.66
CA ASP A 98 3.55 4.14 -15.16
C ASP A 98 3.06 5.10 -14.07
N LEU A 99 3.40 4.78 -12.82
CA LEU A 99 2.87 5.51 -11.66
C LEU A 99 3.47 6.91 -11.53
N GLU A 100 4.70 7.14 -12.02
CA GLU A 100 5.33 8.45 -11.95
C GLU A 100 4.72 9.40 -13.00
N LEU A 101 4.48 8.91 -14.20
CA LEU A 101 3.77 9.69 -15.22
C LEU A 101 2.31 9.96 -14.81
N LEU A 102 1.62 8.96 -14.25
CA LEU A 102 0.26 9.14 -13.74
C LEU A 102 0.24 10.15 -12.56
N GLN A 103 1.21 10.09 -11.66
CA GLN A 103 1.37 11.05 -10.57
C GLN A 103 1.48 12.48 -11.12
N ASN A 104 2.29 12.70 -12.14
CA ASN A 104 2.48 14.00 -12.77
C ASN A 104 1.20 14.45 -13.51
N THR A 105 0.57 13.56 -14.28
CA THR A 105 -0.63 13.86 -15.06
C THR A 105 -1.78 14.34 -14.17
N PHE A 106 -1.99 13.70 -13.02
CA PHE A 106 -3.09 14.04 -12.10
C PHE A 106 -2.65 14.93 -10.93
N ALA A 107 -1.39 15.34 -10.88
CA ALA A 107 -0.81 16.18 -9.81
C ALA A 107 -1.17 15.65 -8.41
N THR A 108 -0.94 14.35 -8.20
CA THR A 108 -1.22 13.60 -6.97
C THR A 108 0.06 12.94 -6.44
N SER A 109 0.03 12.37 -5.23
CA SER A 109 1.21 11.68 -4.68
C SER A 109 1.31 10.24 -5.21
N PHE A 110 2.54 9.68 -5.16
CA PHE A 110 2.78 8.28 -5.54
C PHE A 110 1.84 7.31 -4.81
N GLU A 111 1.66 7.46 -3.49
CA GLU A 111 0.74 6.61 -2.72
C GLU A 111 -0.72 6.78 -3.20
N GLN A 112 -1.15 8.00 -3.53
CA GLN A 112 -2.52 8.26 -3.99
C GLN A 112 -2.80 7.56 -5.34
N VAL A 113 -1.89 7.70 -6.31
CA VAL A 113 -2.00 7.01 -7.60
C VAL A 113 -1.97 5.50 -7.41
N THR A 114 -0.99 5.00 -6.66
CA THR A 114 -0.84 3.56 -6.40
C THR A 114 -2.08 2.95 -5.75
N HIS A 115 -2.71 3.68 -4.83
CA HIS A 115 -3.97 3.25 -4.23
C HIS A 115 -5.13 3.37 -5.23
N ARG A 116 -5.18 4.43 -6.05
CA ARG A 116 -6.26 4.65 -7.02
C ARG A 116 -6.32 3.59 -8.11
N VAL A 117 -5.18 3.09 -8.61
CA VAL A 117 -5.18 2.01 -9.61
C VAL A 117 -5.83 0.72 -9.09
N THR A 118 -5.78 0.46 -7.78
CA THR A 118 -6.48 -0.70 -7.18
C THR A 118 -8.01 -0.54 -7.16
N CYS A 119 -8.50 0.67 -7.34
CA CYS A 119 -9.94 0.98 -7.33
C CYS A 119 -10.60 0.89 -8.72
N LEU A 120 -9.87 0.52 -9.76
CA LEU A 120 -10.40 0.38 -11.12
C LEU A 120 -11.15 -0.95 -11.29
N GLN A 121 -12.33 -1.06 -10.67
CA GLN A 121 -13.10 -2.31 -10.55
C GLN A 121 -14.47 -2.25 -11.23
N ASP A 122 -14.75 -1.24 -12.09
CA ASP A 122 -15.98 -1.22 -12.88
C ASP A 122 -16.01 -2.43 -13.83
N PRO A 123 -16.99 -3.32 -13.75
CA PRO A 123 -17.08 -4.49 -14.64
C PRO A 123 -17.10 -4.16 -16.13
N LYS A 124 -17.56 -2.95 -16.49
CA LYS A 124 -17.62 -2.48 -17.88
C LYS A 124 -16.29 -1.89 -18.35
N LEU A 125 -15.44 -1.47 -17.42
CA LEU A 125 -14.17 -0.81 -17.73
C LEU A 125 -13.10 -1.21 -16.69
N PRO A 126 -12.75 -2.51 -16.56
CA PRO A 126 -11.88 -2.99 -15.49
C PRO A 126 -10.43 -2.58 -15.72
N GLY A 127 -9.73 -2.29 -14.64
CA GLY A 127 -8.28 -2.20 -14.60
C GLY A 127 -7.63 -3.56 -14.30
N ILE A 128 -6.30 -3.56 -14.15
CA ILE A 128 -5.58 -4.74 -13.68
C ILE A 128 -5.93 -4.97 -12.19
N PRO A 129 -6.23 -6.22 -11.80
CA PRO A 129 -6.44 -6.58 -10.39
C PRO A 129 -5.12 -6.51 -9.62
N PHE A 130 -4.84 -5.37 -9.01
CA PHE A 130 -3.64 -5.16 -8.22
C PHE A 130 -3.83 -5.56 -6.75
N HIS A 131 -2.73 -5.89 -6.09
CA HIS A 131 -2.59 -5.82 -4.64
C HIS A 131 -1.76 -4.59 -4.26
N PHE A 132 -2.08 -4.03 -3.12
CA PHE A 132 -1.41 -2.86 -2.54
C PHE A 132 -0.97 -3.15 -1.12
N LEU A 133 0.21 -2.65 -0.77
CA LEU A 133 0.80 -2.83 0.54
C LEU A 133 1.54 -1.57 0.97
N ARG A 134 1.39 -1.17 2.23
CA ARG A 134 2.21 -0.13 2.83
C ARG A 134 2.82 -0.63 4.13
N VAL A 135 4.15 -0.60 4.20
CA VAL A 135 4.91 -1.04 5.37
C VAL A 135 5.82 0.05 5.89
N ASP A 136 6.12 0.02 7.18
CA ASP A 136 7.16 0.83 7.81
C ASP A 136 8.50 0.07 7.86
N MET A 137 9.54 0.72 8.35
CA MET A 137 10.89 0.12 8.47
C MET A 137 10.94 -1.06 9.45
N ALA A 138 10.02 -1.14 10.42
CA ALA A 138 9.91 -2.25 11.34
C ALA A 138 9.16 -3.45 10.75
N GLY A 139 8.64 -3.32 9.52
CA GLY A 139 7.89 -4.37 8.83
C GLY A 139 6.40 -4.40 9.17
N ASN A 140 5.87 -3.41 9.88
CA ASN A 140 4.44 -3.33 10.17
C ASN A 140 3.66 -2.97 8.93
N ILE A 141 2.62 -3.75 8.63
CA ILE A 141 1.72 -3.50 7.50
C ILE A 141 0.63 -2.55 7.96
N SER A 142 0.71 -1.29 7.53
CA SER A 142 -0.22 -0.23 7.93
C SER A 142 -1.40 -0.03 6.97
N LYS A 143 -1.27 -0.48 5.72
CA LYS A 143 -2.36 -0.59 4.73
C LYS A 143 -2.14 -1.83 3.88
N ARG A 144 -3.23 -2.49 3.51
CA ARG A 144 -3.21 -3.64 2.61
C ARG A 144 -4.51 -3.72 1.85
N PHE A 145 -4.42 -4.19 0.61
CA PHE A 145 -5.56 -4.48 -0.25
C PHE A 145 -5.12 -5.52 -1.28
N SER A 146 -5.92 -6.52 -1.58
CA SER A 146 -5.57 -7.54 -2.56
C SER A 146 -6.76 -7.90 -3.42
N LEU A 147 -6.59 -7.77 -4.74
CA LEU A 147 -7.48 -8.28 -5.78
C LEU A 147 -6.74 -9.26 -6.70
N SER A 148 -5.43 -9.35 -6.58
CA SER A 148 -4.61 -10.22 -7.42
C SER A 148 -4.61 -11.69 -6.97
N GLY A 149 -5.23 -11.99 -5.83
CA GLY A 149 -5.20 -13.33 -5.22
C GLY A 149 -4.05 -13.55 -4.24
N ILE A 150 -3.01 -12.70 -4.22
CA ILE A 150 -1.91 -12.86 -3.27
C ILE A 150 -2.40 -12.76 -1.82
N GLU A 151 -2.00 -13.70 -1.00
CA GLU A 151 -2.29 -13.66 0.44
C GLU A 151 -1.35 -12.68 1.15
N ILE A 152 -1.94 -11.71 1.85
CA ILE A 152 -1.22 -10.75 2.69
C ILE A 152 -1.52 -11.07 4.16
N PRO A 153 -0.50 -11.27 5.01
CA PRO A 153 -0.73 -11.64 6.40
C PRO A 153 -1.51 -10.56 7.16
N ARG A 154 -2.42 -10.99 8.02
CA ARG A 154 -3.22 -10.07 8.86
C ARG A 154 -2.46 -9.64 10.10
N TYR A 155 -1.64 -10.54 10.63
CA TYR A 155 -0.92 -10.37 11.88
C TYR A 155 0.53 -10.84 11.69
N GLY A 156 1.45 -10.18 12.37
CA GLY A 156 2.88 -10.48 12.26
C GLY A 156 3.54 -9.93 10.99
N GLY A 157 4.81 -10.27 10.80
CA GLY A 157 5.58 -9.87 9.64
C GLY A 157 5.26 -10.71 8.41
N ALA A 158 5.31 -10.10 7.23
CA ALA A 158 5.28 -10.81 5.96
C ALA A 158 6.63 -11.51 5.71
N CYS A 159 6.70 -12.28 4.63
CA CYS A 159 7.94 -12.92 4.20
C CYS A 159 9.05 -11.87 3.99
N PRO A 160 10.23 -12.01 4.58
CA PRO A 160 11.33 -11.02 4.50
C PRO A 160 11.86 -10.82 3.06
N ARG A 161 11.52 -11.73 2.14
CA ARG A 161 11.90 -11.65 0.73
C ARG A 161 10.99 -10.79 -0.14
N TRP A 162 9.93 -10.21 0.43
CA TRP A 162 9.09 -9.28 -0.32
C TRP A 162 9.86 -8.00 -0.64
N ASN A 163 9.76 -7.53 -1.88
CA ASN A 163 10.49 -6.36 -2.36
C ASN A 163 10.15 -5.05 -1.63
N VAL A 164 9.04 -4.97 -0.93
CA VAL A 164 8.71 -3.82 -0.07
C VAL A 164 9.74 -3.58 1.04
N TYR A 165 10.44 -4.62 1.48
CA TYR A 165 11.50 -4.49 2.49
C TYR A 165 12.83 -4.06 1.87
N SER A 166 13.18 -4.60 0.71
CA SER A 166 14.40 -4.18 0.01
C SER A 166 14.32 -2.74 -0.49
N ALA A 167 13.12 -2.18 -0.70
CA ALA A 167 12.94 -0.80 -1.13
C ALA A 167 13.56 0.22 -0.16
N PHE A 168 13.69 -0.09 1.12
CA PHE A 168 14.37 0.77 2.09
C PHE A 168 15.87 0.92 1.86
N THR A 169 16.51 0.00 1.15
CA THR A 169 17.94 0.08 0.82
C THR A 169 18.24 1.08 -0.31
N ARG A 170 17.22 1.45 -1.09
CA ARG A 170 17.31 2.42 -2.19
C ARG A 170 16.12 3.38 -2.16
N PRO A 171 16.09 4.30 -1.19
CA PRO A 171 14.95 5.19 -0.98
C PRO A 171 14.58 6.00 -2.23
N GLY A 172 13.28 6.13 -2.50
CA GLY A 172 12.74 6.90 -3.61
C GLY A 172 12.84 6.22 -4.99
N VAL A 173 13.54 5.10 -5.10
CA VAL A 173 13.69 4.36 -6.37
C VAL A 173 12.66 3.25 -6.47
N ILE A 174 11.95 3.16 -7.59
CA ILE A 174 11.05 2.03 -7.87
C ILE A 174 11.89 0.79 -8.16
N GLN A 175 11.66 -0.26 -7.38
CA GLN A 175 12.28 -1.57 -7.56
C GLN A 175 11.22 -2.55 -8.02
N ALA A 176 11.44 -3.21 -9.16
CA ALA A 176 10.55 -4.23 -9.69
C ALA A 176 11.12 -5.63 -9.46
N ALA A 177 10.25 -6.61 -9.22
CA ALA A 177 10.64 -7.99 -8.98
C ALA A 177 9.55 -8.96 -9.47
N VAL A 178 9.96 -10.15 -9.91
CA VAL A 178 9.07 -11.28 -10.14
C VAL A 178 9.09 -12.16 -8.89
N SER A 179 7.96 -12.28 -8.25
CA SER A 179 7.79 -13.05 -7.01
C SER A 179 7.03 -14.35 -7.29
N LYS A 180 7.52 -15.47 -6.73
CA LYS A 180 6.87 -16.78 -6.87
C LYS A 180 6.47 -17.32 -5.50
N MET A 181 5.16 -17.52 -5.31
CA MET A 181 4.58 -18.09 -4.10
C MET A 181 4.86 -19.60 -4.00
N THR A 182 4.59 -20.15 -2.82
CA THR A 182 4.75 -21.59 -2.54
C THR A 182 3.79 -22.47 -3.35
N ASN A 183 2.62 -21.95 -3.71
CA ASN A 183 1.64 -22.62 -4.58
C ASN A 183 2.00 -22.55 -6.08
N GLY A 184 3.12 -21.90 -6.43
CA GLY A 184 3.58 -21.77 -7.81
C GLY A 184 3.09 -20.51 -8.53
N GLU A 185 2.15 -19.75 -7.99
CA GLU A 185 1.67 -18.51 -8.57
C GLU A 185 2.78 -17.46 -8.63
N LYS A 186 2.78 -16.70 -9.73
CA LYS A 186 3.78 -15.66 -9.98
C LYS A 186 3.12 -14.29 -10.00
N TYR A 187 3.81 -13.36 -9.39
CA TYR A 187 3.38 -11.96 -9.32
C TYR A 187 4.50 -11.03 -9.80
N VAL A 188 4.13 -9.99 -10.50
CA VAL A 188 5.02 -8.86 -10.75
C VAL A 188 4.73 -7.82 -9.69
N CYS A 189 5.75 -7.45 -8.92
CA CYS A 189 5.64 -6.52 -7.81
C CYS A 189 6.62 -5.38 -7.98
N ILE A 190 6.17 -4.16 -7.70
CA ILE A 190 7.04 -2.99 -7.55
C ILE A 190 6.97 -2.49 -6.12
N ALA A 191 8.04 -1.86 -5.66
CA ALA A 191 8.08 -1.19 -4.38
C ALA A 191 8.92 0.08 -4.45
N ARG A 192 8.48 1.12 -3.74
CA ARG A 192 9.16 2.41 -3.60
C ARG A 192 8.91 2.99 -2.23
N THR A 193 9.93 3.59 -1.63
CA THR A 193 9.72 4.33 -0.38
C THR A 193 9.18 5.73 -0.65
N VAL A 194 8.36 6.19 0.28
CA VAL A 194 7.85 7.56 0.36
C VAL A 194 8.12 8.12 1.74
N GLU A 195 8.45 9.40 1.81
CA GLU A 195 8.59 10.11 3.07
C GLU A 195 7.26 10.74 3.48
N LYS A 196 6.94 10.64 4.77
CA LYS A 196 5.78 11.27 5.40
C LYS A 196 6.23 12.06 6.61
N GLY A 197 5.62 13.20 6.83
CA GLY A 197 5.87 14.03 8.00
C GLY A 197 6.16 15.48 7.65
N ILE A 198 6.30 16.28 8.68
CA ILE A 198 6.54 17.71 8.59
C ILE A 198 8.02 17.92 8.30
N GLY A 199 8.38 18.61 7.22
CA GLY A 199 9.77 18.85 6.80
C GLY A 199 10.56 19.82 7.70
N ARG A 200 10.21 19.93 8.99
CA ARG A 200 10.90 20.81 9.93
C ARG A 200 12.21 20.17 10.38
N PHE A 201 13.29 20.96 10.41
CA PHE A 201 14.57 20.51 10.95
C PHE A 201 14.42 19.98 12.39
N GLY A 202 15.05 18.86 12.69
CA GLY A 202 14.97 18.21 14.00
C GLY A 202 13.74 17.32 14.24
N GLN A 203 12.80 17.24 13.28
CA GLN A 203 11.69 16.28 13.34
C GLN A 203 11.97 15.10 12.40
N SER A 204 11.84 13.88 12.93
CA SER A 204 12.00 12.67 12.13
C SER A 204 10.82 12.54 11.14
N LYS A 205 11.15 12.28 9.88
CA LYS A 205 10.17 11.87 8.87
C LYS A 205 9.94 10.36 8.96
N SER A 206 8.70 9.92 8.81
CA SER A 206 8.42 8.49 8.64
C SER A 206 8.70 8.07 7.21
N ILE A 207 9.54 7.07 7.04
CA ILE A 207 9.79 6.44 5.75
C ILE A 207 8.89 5.20 5.65
N LEU A 208 8.06 5.15 4.61
CA LEU A 208 7.14 4.06 4.36
C LEU A 208 7.44 3.47 2.99
N SER A 209 7.40 2.16 2.86
CA SER A 209 7.48 1.48 1.57
C SER A 209 6.08 1.19 1.05
N ILE A 210 5.83 1.57 -0.20
CA ILE A 210 4.61 1.33 -0.94
C ILE A 210 4.88 0.22 -1.94
N GLY A 211 4.16 -0.89 -1.81
CA GLY A 211 4.18 -2.00 -2.77
C GLY A 211 2.91 -2.05 -3.60
N LEU A 212 3.05 -2.33 -4.88
CA LEU A 212 1.99 -2.63 -5.82
C LEU A 212 2.39 -3.85 -6.63
N GLY A 213 1.45 -4.75 -6.87
CA GLY A 213 1.73 -5.89 -7.74
C GLY A 213 0.47 -6.51 -8.31
N CYS A 214 0.65 -7.32 -9.32
CA CYS A 214 -0.40 -8.05 -10.02
C CYS A 214 0.06 -9.46 -10.39
N ASP A 215 -0.88 -10.29 -10.79
CA ASP A 215 -0.59 -11.60 -11.40
C ASP A 215 0.33 -11.40 -12.63
N ALA A 216 1.33 -12.25 -12.77
CA ALA A 216 2.32 -12.19 -13.85
C ALA A 216 1.72 -12.26 -15.27
N LYS A 217 0.49 -12.77 -15.44
CA LYS A 217 -0.22 -12.75 -16.72
C LYS A 217 -0.46 -11.34 -17.28
N TYR A 218 -0.48 -10.32 -16.38
CA TYR A 218 -0.64 -8.90 -16.76
C TYR A 218 0.70 -8.19 -17.03
N ALA A 219 1.82 -8.90 -17.02
CA ALA A 219 3.15 -8.33 -17.18
C ALA A 219 3.27 -7.44 -18.44
N LYS A 220 2.68 -7.84 -19.57
CA LYS A 220 2.72 -7.08 -20.82
C LYS A 220 2.07 -5.70 -20.75
N ASP A 221 1.12 -5.54 -19.81
CA ASP A 221 0.37 -4.30 -19.60
C ASP A 221 0.96 -3.42 -18.49
N PHE A 222 2.13 -3.80 -17.93
CA PHE A 222 2.74 -3.14 -16.80
C PHE A 222 4.18 -2.73 -17.13
N VAL A 223 4.43 -1.42 -17.29
CA VAL A 223 5.68 -0.86 -17.83
C VAL A 223 6.94 -1.36 -17.10
N TYR A 224 6.84 -1.60 -15.81
CA TYR A 224 7.98 -2.02 -14.97
C TYR A 224 8.51 -3.42 -15.27
N THR A 225 7.89 -4.13 -16.19
CA THR A 225 8.33 -5.46 -16.64
C THR A 225 9.07 -5.44 -17.97
N GLU A 226 9.17 -4.31 -18.64
CA GLU A 226 9.79 -4.23 -19.99
C GLU A 226 11.23 -4.72 -20.01
N ASN A 227 11.97 -4.55 -18.89
CA ASN A 227 13.35 -5.01 -18.75
C ASN A 227 13.50 -6.27 -17.88
N ILE A 228 12.39 -6.98 -17.59
CA ILE A 228 12.39 -8.17 -16.75
C ILE A 228 11.83 -9.33 -17.55
N ASN A 229 12.63 -10.39 -17.73
CA ASN A 229 12.11 -11.61 -18.31
C ASN A 229 11.28 -12.39 -17.28
N VAL A 230 9.97 -12.21 -17.31
CA VAL A 230 9.01 -12.84 -16.37
C VAL A 230 8.98 -14.36 -16.48
N THR A 231 9.45 -14.93 -17.62
CA THR A 231 9.50 -16.38 -17.85
C THR A 231 10.81 -17.00 -17.37
N ASP A 232 11.83 -16.20 -17.12
CA ASP A 232 13.12 -16.67 -16.66
C ASP A 232 13.06 -17.05 -15.18
N LYS A 233 13.28 -18.35 -14.91
CA LYS A 233 13.28 -18.89 -13.54
C LYS A 233 14.40 -18.31 -12.66
N THR A 234 15.47 -17.81 -13.25
CA THR A 234 16.62 -17.24 -12.51
C THR A 234 16.30 -15.88 -11.90
N THR A 235 15.33 -15.15 -12.46
CA THR A 235 14.88 -13.85 -11.95
C THR A 235 13.76 -13.97 -10.91
N GLU A 236 13.20 -15.17 -10.72
CA GLU A 236 12.11 -15.41 -9.77
C GLU A 236 12.61 -15.33 -8.33
N ILE A 237 12.00 -14.48 -7.53
CA ILE A 237 12.23 -14.43 -6.08
C ILE A 237 11.23 -15.37 -5.41
N PRO A 238 11.68 -16.50 -4.82
CA PRO A 238 10.77 -17.37 -4.08
C PRO A 238 10.35 -16.70 -2.78
N ILE A 239 9.04 -16.48 -2.64
CA ILE A 239 8.42 -15.83 -1.47
C ILE A 239 7.38 -16.76 -0.83
N GLY A 240 6.94 -16.39 0.37
CA GLY A 240 5.80 -16.98 1.08
C GLY A 240 4.92 -15.88 1.67
N VAL A 241 3.89 -16.24 2.43
CA VAL A 241 3.06 -15.30 3.17
C VAL A 241 3.81 -14.80 4.40
N SER A 242 4.23 -15.72 5.27
CA SER A 242 5.07 -15.45 6.45
C SER A 242 5.97 -16.66 6.71
N CYS A 243 7.06 -16.48 7.46
CA CYS A 243 7.96 -17.62 7.77
C CYS A 243 7.26 -18.75 8.53
N ARG A 244 6.31 -18.41 9.40
CA ARG A 244 5.60 -19.39 10.26
C ARG A 244 4.67 -20.31 9.46
N THR A 245 4.07 -19.79 8.37
CA THR A 245 3.12 -20.53 7.51
C THR A 245 3.75 -20.99 6.18
N CYS A 246 5.04 -20.69 5.95
CA CYS A 246 5.72 -21.02 4.71
C CYS A 246 6.25 -22.46 4.72
N ASP A 247 5.94 -23.19 3.67
CA ASP A 247 6.36 -24.59 3.49
C ASP A 247 7.79 -24.77 2.98
N ARG A 248 8.48 -23.68 2.59
CA ARG A 248 9.86 -23.77 2.12
C ARG A 248 10.82 -24.05 3.27
N LEU A 249 11.45 -25.19 3.30
CA LEU A 249 12.45 -25.54 4.30
C LEU A 249 13.88 -25.13 3.90
N ASP A 250 14.11 -24.83 2.61
CA ASP A 250 15.38 -24.45 2.00
C ASP A 250 15.65 -22.94 1.96
N CYS A 251 14.86 -22.12 2.69
CA CYS A 251 14.96 -20.67 2.65
C CYS A 251 16.05 -20.14 3.59
N SER A 252 17.15 -19.63 3.04
CA SER A 252 18.26 -19.02 3.80
C SER A 252 17.87 -17.77 4.60
N GLN A 253 16.75 -17.11 4.27
CA GLN A 253 16.24 -15.92 4.97
C GLN A 253 15.08 -16.23 5.92
N ARG A 254 14.87 -17.50 6.27
CA ARG A 254 13.83 -17.90 7.21
C ARG A 254 14.13 -17.33 8.60
N ALA A 255 13.22 -16.50 9.11
CA ALA A 255 13.35 -15.84 10.41
C ALA A 255 12.69 -16.61 11.57
N PHE A 256 11.76 -17.53 11.27
CA PHE A 256 11.01 -18.29 12.28
C PHE A 256 10.83 -19.74 11.84
N PRO A 257 10.76 -20.71 12.78
CA PRO A 257 10.47 -22.09 12.45
C PRO A 257 9.05 -22.22 11.86
N PRO A 258 8.81 -23.20 10.96
CA PRO A 258 7.47 -23.48 10.44
C PRO A 258 6.56 -24.02 11.54
N LEU A 259 5.28 -23.61 11.54
CA LEU A 259 4.29 -24.08 12.56
C LEU A 259 3.76 -25.47 12.24
N HIS A 260 3.72 -25.86 10.95
CA HIS A 260 3.01 -27.06 10.50
C HIS A 260 3.94 -28.19 10.04
N LYS A 261 5.24 -27.97 10.08
CA LYS A 261 6.24 -28.97 9.68
C LYS A 261 7.26 -29.18 10.79
N LYS A 262 7.60 -30.44 11.02
CA LYS A 262 8.81 -30.77 11.78
C LYS A 262 9.99 -30.25 11.00
N PHE A 263 10.91 -29.56 11.66
CA PHE A 263 12.20 -29.25 11.08
C PHE A 263 13.27 -29.87 11.97
N ASP A 264 14.28 -30.42 11.37
CA ASP A 264 15.43 -30.97 12.03
C ASP A 264 16.56 -29.95 12.00
N VAL A 265 17.33 -29.86 13.06
CA VAL A 265 18.48 -28.96 13.17
C VAL A 265 19.74 -29.81 13.13
N ASP A 266 20.43 -29.76 12.00
CA ASP A 266 21.77 -30.35 11.91
C ASP A 266 22.77 -29.44 12.68
N ILE A 267 23.29 -29.96 13.78
CA ILE A 267 24.29 -29.25 14.61
C ILE A 267 25.63 -29.04 13.90
N ASN A 268 25.88 -29.78 12.83
CA ASN A 268 27.12 -29.71 12.04
C ASN A 268 26.96 -28.77 10.81
N SER A 269 25.74 -28.36 10.48
CA SER A 269 25.43 -27.47 9.37
C SER A 269 25.21 -26.04 9.86
N ARG A 270 25.89 -25.07 9.25
CA ARG A 270 25.76 -23.65 9.61
C ARG A 270 25.41 -22.84 8.37
N GLY A 271 24.29 -22.13 8.42
CA GLY A 271 23.83 -21.22 7.37
C GLY A 271 23.46 -19.85 7.91
N VAL A 272 22.94 -18.98 7.04
CA VAL A 272 22.43 -17.64 7.43
C VAL A 272 21.21 -17.78 8.37
N SER A 273 20.41 -18.81 8.20
CA SER A 273 19.29 -19.14 9.08
C SER A 273 19.52 -20.49 9.72
N VAL A 274 19.30 -20.58 11.02
CA VAL A 274 19.31 -21.85 11.80
C VAL A 274 18.05 -22.68 11.57
N TYR A 275 17.05 -22.15 10.89
CA TYR A 275 15.77 -22.80 10.63
C TYR A 275 15.68 -23.39 9.21
N VAL A 276 16.81 -23.66 8.59
CA VAL A 276 16.87 -24.38 7.31
C VAL A 276 16.85 -25.85 7.62
N GLY A 277 15.80 -26.55 7.17
CA GLY A 277 15.71 -28.00 7.28
C GLY A 277 16.59 -28.70 6.26
N ASP A 278 16.90 -29.96 6.57
CA ASP A 278 17.68 -30.80 5.68
C ASP A 278 16.93 -31.02 4.34
N LYS A 279 17.67 -31.09 3.25
CA LYS A 279 17.15 -31.46 1.94
C LYS A 279 17.09 -32.98 1.85
N SER A 280 16.23 -33.61 2.64
CA SER A 280 15.88 -35.01 2.40
C SER A 280 14.77 -35.13 1.37
#